data_9c28b2043754445aa7b84a0689b2accd
#
_entry.id   9c28b2043754445aa7b84a0689b2accd
#
_cell.length_a   1.000
_cell.length_b   1.000
_cell.length_c   1.000
_cell.angle_alpha   90.00
_cell.angle_beta   90.00
_cell.angle_gamma   90.00
#
_symmetry.space_group_name_H-M   'P 1'
#
loop_
_entity.id
_entity.type
_entity.pdbx_description
1 polymer ?
#
loop_
_entity_poly.entity_id
_entity_poly.type
_entity_poly.pdbx_seq_one_letter_code
_entity_poly.pdbx_strand_id
1 'polypeptide(L)'
;MRFSKTGKIYKIIRITGSQDNILGISFVETNSSEANLEVIEWNFSNSDRSRTSKEEVVEQVLCGLESVNKSLGTNYKLSKIYFSPFDISTNRIYSGLIATLIRHYHSGNEFKEV
;
A
#
# COMPACT_ATOMS: atom_id res chain seq x y z
N MET A 1 -13.41 3.73 -3.63
CA MET A 1 -12.30 3.13 -2.87
C MET A 1 -12.72 2.78 -1.47
N ARG A 2 -12.21 1.70 -0.95
CA ARG A 2 -12.48 1.30 0.43
C ARG A 2 -11.21 1.38 1.26
N PHE A 3 -11.35 1.84 2.50
CA PHE A 3 -10.26 1.93 3.46
C PHE A 3 -10.57 1.04 4.64
N SER A 4 -9.64 0.13 4.96
CA SER A 4 -9.82 -0.77 6.08
C SER A 4 -8.53 -0.88 6.89
N LYS A 5 -8.65 -1.47 8.08
CA LYS A 5 -7.53 -1.62 9.00
C LYS A 5 -7.64 -2.97 9.69
N THR A 6 -6.56 -3.71 9.77
CA THR A 6 -6.48 -4.94 10.55
C THR A 6 -5.25 -4.84 11.43
N GLY A 7 -5.43 -4.64 12.73
CA GLY A 7 -4.31 -4.38 13.65
C GLY A 7 -3.54 -3.13 13.22
N LYS A 8 -2.28 -3.31 12.85
CA LYS A 8 -1.40 -2.22 12.38
C LYS A 8 -1.30 -2.13 10.86
N ILE A 9 -2.12 -2.89 10.14
CA ILE A 9 -2.11 -2.92 8.68
C ILE A 9 -3.23 -2.03 8.17
N TYR A 10 -2.86 -0.97 7.44
CA TYR A 10 -3.80 -0.07 6.78
C TYR A 10 -3.93 -0.48 5.32
N LYS A 11 -5.17 -0.62 4.84
CA LYS A 11 -5.45 -1.13 3.51
C LYS A 11 -6.28 -0.15 2.70
N ILE A 12 -5.97 -0.05 1.42
CA ILE A 12 -6.81 0.61 0.44
C ILE A 12 -7.19 -0.42 -0.63
N ILE A 13 -8.48 -0.46 -0.96
CA ILE A 13 -9.01 -1.38 -1.97
C ILE A 13 -9.69 -0.54 -3.04
N ARG A 14 -9.22 -0.66 -4.27
CA ARG A 14 -9.83 -0.03 -5.42
C ARG A 14 -10.63 -1.08 -6.19
N ILE A 15 -11.93 -0.88 -6.28
CA ILE A 15 -12.84 -1.78 -6.99
C ILE A 15 -13.30 -1.06 -8.25
N THR A 16 -12.96 -1.61 -9.41
CA THR A 16 -13.32 -1.04 -10.72
C THR A 16 -14.00 -2.05 -11.62
N GLY A 17 -15.02 -2.76 -11.11
CA GLY A 17 -15.72 -3.76 -11.87
C GLY A 17 -14.90 -5.02 -12.11
N SER A 18 -14.18 -5.10 -13.23
CA SER A 18 -13.39 -6.28 -13.59
C SER A 18 -11.99 -6.33 -13.00
N GLN A 19 -11.56 -5.24 -12.32
CA GLN A 19 -10.20 -5.15 -11.79
C GLN A 19 -10.22 -4.59 -10.38
N ASP A 20 -9.78 -5.42 -9.44
CA ASP A 20 -9.61 -5.01 -8.05
C ASP A 20 -8.12 -4.88 -7.76
N ASN A 21 -7.74 -3.78 -7.12
CA ASN A 21 -6.38 -3.57 -6.64
C ASN A 21 -6.39 -3.36 -5.14
N ILE A 22 -5.48 -4.01 -4.45
CA ILE A 22 -5.36 -3.92 -3.00
C ILE A 22 -3.92 -3.56 -2.62
N LEU A 23 -3.79 -2.62 -1.71
CA LEU A 23 -2.51 -2.25 -1.13
C LEU A 23 -2.66 -2.15 0.38
N GLY A 24 -1.77 -2.81 1.11
CA GLY A 24 -1.69 -2.68 2.56
C GLY A 24 -0.33 -2.17 2.97
N ILE A 25 -0.30 -1.44 4.06
CA ILE A 25 0.95 -0.90 4.62
C ILE A 25 0.95 -0.99 6.13
N SER A 26 2.15 -1.04 6.70
CA SER A 26 2.38 -0.77 8.13
C SER A 26 3.46 0.29 8.24
N PHE A 27 3.28 1.21 9.18
CA PHE A 27 4.24 2.28 9.43
C PHE A 27 5.38 1.80 10.33
N VAL A 28 6.55 2.42 10.16
CA VAL A 28 7.68 2.21 11.06
C VAL A 28 7.31 2.74 12.45
N GLU A 29 7.56 1.95 13.48
CA GLU A 29 7.39 2.40 14.86
C GLU A 29 8.54 3.35 15.23
N THR A 30 8.21 4.36 16.04
CA THR A 30 9.07 5.50 16.33
C THR A 30 10.42 5.18 16.99
N ASN A 31 10.60 3.98 17.52
CA ASN A 31 11.82 3.57 18.20
C ASN A 31 12.69 2.61 17.39
N SER A 32 12.34 2.36 16.17
CA SER A 32 13.07 1.45 15.30
C SER A 32 14.11 2.24 14.51
N SER A 33 15.37 2.12 14.88
CA SER A 33 16.47 2.82 14.21
C SER A 33 16.83 2.20 12.84
N GLU A 34 16.42 0.96 12.59
CA GLU A 34 16.66 0.26 11.34
C GLU A 34 15.42 -0.54 10.95
N ALA A 35 14.55 0.09 10.17
CA ALA A 35 13.42 -0.62 9.62
C ALA A 35 13.79 -1.22 8.27
N ASN A 36 13.98 -2.51 8.23
CA ASN A 36 14.03 -3.23 6.98
C ASN A 36 12.61 -3.35 6.44
N LEU A 37 12.38 -2.77 5.28
CA LEU A 37 11.10 -2.87 4.61
C LEU A 37 10.81 -4.31 4.21
N GLU A 38 9.74 -4.89 4.76
CA GLU A 38 9.24 -6.19 4.34
C GLU A 38 8.16 -6.02 3.28
N VAL A 39 8.23 -6.83 2.25
CA VAL A 39 7.21 -6.85 1.20
C VAL A 39 6.55 -8.21 1.21
N ILE A 40 5.23 -8.22 1.42
CA ILE A 40 4.46 -9.44 1.64
C ILE A 40 3.43 -9.58 0.52
N GLU A 41 3.45 -10.72 -0.15
CA GLU A 41 2.46 -11.05 -1.16
C GLU A 41 1.26 -11.72 -0.50
N TRP A 42 0.06 -11.17 -0.75
CA TRP A 42 -1.16 -11.86 -0.39
C TRP A 42 -1.48 -12.90 -1.45
N ASN A 43 -1.43 -14.15 -1.03
CA ASN A 43 -1.67 -15.27 -1.91
C ASN A 43 -3.07 -15.84 -1.68
N PHE A 44 -4.04 -15.29 -2.38
CA PHE A 44 -5.45 -15.67 -2.22
C PHE A 44 -5.88 -16.79 -3.18
N SER A 45 -5.06 -17.20 -4.10
CA SER A 45 -5.39 -18.26 -5.03
C SER A 45 -4.17 -19.10 -5.38
N ASN A 46 -4.42 -20.34 -5.79
CA ASN A 46 -3.39 -21.27 -6.23
C ASN A 46 -2.97 -21.05 -7.69
N SER A 47 -3.22 -19.86 -8.22
CA SER A 47 -2.84 -19.52 -9.59
C SER A 47 -1.33 -19.27 -9.66
N ASP A 48 -0.67 -19.94 -10.57
CA ASP A 48 0.77 -19.78 -10.83
C ASP A 48 1.09 -18.52 -11.64
N ARG A 49 0.10 -17.71 -11.94
CA ARG A 49 0.28 -16.53 -12.79
C ARG A 49 0.33 -15.26 -11.96
N SER A 50 1.54 -14.86 -11.60
CA SER A 50 1.80 -13.55 -11.03
C SER A 50 1.81 -12.51 -12.16
N ARG A 51 0.99 -11.44 -12.01
CA ARG A 51 0.90 -10.33 -12.98
C ARG A 51 1.68 -9.11 -12.56
N THR A 52 2.02 -9.03 -11.30
CA THR A 52 2.67 -7.85 -10.72
C THR A 52 3.94 -8.29 -10.03
N SER A 53 5.05 -7.69 -10.37
CA SER A 53 6.32 -8.01 -9.71
C SER A 53 6.46 -7.23 -8.40
N LYS A 54 7.08 -7.87 -7.43
CA LYS A 54 7.40 -7.29 -6.14
C LYS A 54 8.19 -5.99 -6.28
N GLU A 55 9.17 -5.98 -7.18
CA GLU A 55 10.05 -4.83 -7.42
C GLU A 55 9.28 -3.64 -7.95
N GLU A 56 8.34 -3.86 -8.87
CA GLU A 56 7.48 -2.81 -9.41
C GLU A 56 6.60 -2.19 -8.33
N VAL A 57 6.01 -3.01 -7.48
CA VAL A 57 5.17 -2.53 -6.38
C VAL A 57 5.97 -1.65 -5.44
N VAL A 58 7.14 -2.12 -5.01
CA VAL A 58 8.02 -1.39 -4.10
C VAL A 58 8.42 -0.04 -4.71
N GLU A 59 8.85 -0.05 -5.96
CA GLU A 59 9.25 1.18 -6.65
C GLU A 59 8.10 2.20 -6.70
N GLN A 60 6.92 1.75 -7.11
CA GLN A 60 5.75 2.61 -7.22
C GLN A 60 5.30 3.15 -5.85
N VAL A 61 5.27 2.29 -4.85
CA VAL A 61 4.84 2.67 -3.49
C VAL A 61 5.82 3.69 -2.90
N LEU A 62 7.11 3.43 -2.99
CA LEU A 62 8.11 4.36 -2.43
C LEU A 62 8.14 5.69 -3.18
N CYS A 63 7.97 5.67 -4.49
CA CYS A 63 7.87 6.88 -5.29
C CYS A 63 6.65 7.71 -4.93
N GLY A 64 5.48 7.06 -4.81
CA GLY A 64 4.25 7.74 -4.40
C GLY A 64 4.31 8.25 -2.96
N LEU A 65 4.94 7.49 -2.07
CA LEU A 65 5.14 7.92 -0.68
C LEU A 65 6.01 9.17 -0.60
N GLU A 66 7.11 9.20 -1.32
CA GLU A 66 7.99 10.37 -1.38
C GLU A 66 7.23 11.61 -1.87
N SER A 67 6.46 11.44 -2.94
CA SER A 67 5.68 12.52 -3.52
C SER A 67 4.63 13.07 -2.55
N VAL A 68 3.87 12.20 -1.89
CA VAL A 68 2.84 12.62 -0.93
C VAL A 68 3.45 13.24 0.33
N ASN A 69 4.57 12.72 0.80
CA ASN A 69 5.29 13.31 1.93
C ASN A 69 5.72 14.76 1.63
N LYS A 70 6.23 15.01 0.44
CA LYS A 70 6.56 16.37 0.01
C LYS A 70 5.34 17.27 -0.02
N SER A 71 4.25 16.78 -0.57
CA SER A 71 3.00 17.53 -0.69
C SER A 71 2.41 17.90 0.67
N LEU A 72 2.51 17.00 1.65
CA LEU A 72 1.94 17.19 3.00
C LEU A 72 2.94 17.77 4.01
N GLY A 73 4.21 17.85 3.66
CA GLY A 73 5.25 18.26 4.60
C GLY A 73 5.50 17.23 5.70
N THR A 74 5.40 15.94 5.38
CA THR A 74 5.52 14.83 6.31
C THR A 74 6.69 13.92 5.99
N ASN A 75 7.00 12.98 6.90
CA ASN A 75 8.08 12.01 6.75
C ASN A 75 7.60 10.59 7.10
N TYR A 76 6.46 10.18 6.57
CA TYR A 76 5.97 8.83 6.80
C TYR A 76 6.94 7.80 6.23
N LYS A 77 7.20 6.74 7.00
CA LYS A 77 8.04 5.61 6.60
C LYS A 77 7.29 4.32 6.79
N LEU A 78 7.45 3.41 5.86
CA LEU A 78 6.78 2.12 5.89
C LEU A 78 7.72 1.03 6.38
N SER A 79 7.20 0.15 7.25
CA SER A 79 7.90 -1.07 7.66
C SER A 79 7.48 -2.27 6.84
N LYS A 80 6.24 -2.27 6.33
CA LYS A 80 5.70 -3.38 5.54
C LYS A 80 4.84 -2.87 4.40
N ILE A 81 4.90 -3.58 3.28
CA ILE A 81 4.04 -3.39 2.12
C ILE A 81 3.39 -4.73 1.81
N TYR A 82 2.07 -4.73 1.67
CA TYR A 82 1.28 -5.91 1.32
C TYR A 82 0.64 -5.68 -0.03
N PHE A 83 0.74 -6.63 -0.94
CA PHE A 83 0.10 -6.53 -2.25
C PHE A 83 -0.36 -7.89 -2.74
N SER A 84 -1.26 -7.90 -3.71
CA SER A 84 -1.67 -9.13 -4.39
C SER A 84 -0.91 -9.26 -5.71
N PRO A 85 -0.14 -10.35 -5.90
CA PRO A 85 0.60 -10.54 -7.15
C PRO A 85 -0.30 -10.80 -8.35
N PHE A 86 -1.59 -11.04 -8.11
CA PHE A 86 -2.58 -11.29 -9.17
C PHE A 86 -3.29 -10.02 -9.62
N ASP A 87 -3.05 -8.90 -8.95
CA ASP A 87 -3.59 -7.62 -9.37
C ASP A 87 -3.00 -7.20 -10.71
N ILE A 88 -3.82 -6.58 -11.54
CA ILE A 88 -3.34 -6.04 -12.80
C ILE A 88 -2.61 -4.74 -12.51
N SER A 89 -1.31 -4.75 -12.79
CA SER A 89 -0.49 -3.55 -12.68
C SER A 89 -0.61 -2.75 -13.97
N THR A 90 -1.28 -1.60 -13.90
CA THR A 90 -1.36 -0.67 -15.02
C THR A 90 -0.97 0.72 -14.57
N ASN A 91 -0.11 1.38 -15.35
CA ASN A 91 0.17 2.81 -15.25
C ASN A 91 0.42 3.34 -13.83
N ARG A 92 1.32 2.71 -13.09
CA ARG A 92 1.74 3.17 -11.76
C ARG A 92 0.59 3.29 -10.75
N ILE A 93 -0.34 2.37 -10.80
CA ILE A 93 -1.52 2.39 -9.93
C ILE A 93 -1.16 2.41 -8.44
N TYR A 94 -0.09 1.71 -8.03
CA TYR A 94 0.30 1.63 -6.63
C TYR A 94 0.85 2.96 -6.10
N SER A 95 1.44 3.78 -6.95
CA SER A 95 1.87 5.12 -6.58
C SER A 95 0.66 5.99 -6.23
N GLY A 96 -0.42 5.91 -7.01
CA GLY A 96 -1.68 6.60 -6.70
C GLY A 96 -2.37 6.04 -5.46
N LEU A 97 -2.36 4.72 -5.28
CA LEU A 97 -2.97 4.08 -4.12
C LEU A 97 -2.29 4.49 -2.82
N ILE A 98 -0.96 4.48 -2.77
CA ILE A 98 -0.24 4.90 -1.57
C ILE A 98 -0.48 6.37 -1.25
N ALA A 99 -0.47 7.23 -2.25
CA ALA A 99 -0.74 8.65 -2.05
C ALA A 99 -2.13 8.87 -1.47
N THR A 100 -3.15 8.20 -2.01
CA THR A 100 -4.52 8.27 -1.51
C THR A 100 -4.63 7.73 -0.08
N LEU A 101 -3.99 6.61 0.20
CA LEU A 101 -3.99 5.99 1.53
C LEU A 101 -3.35 6.91 2.58
N ILE A 102 -2.20 7.50 2.27
CA ILE A 102 -1.49 8.40 3.18
C ILE A 102 -2.31 9.68 3.41
N ARG A 103 -2.93 10.24 2.39
CA ARG A 103 -3.80 11.42 2.55
C ARG A 103 -5.00 11.11 3.43
N HIS A 104 -5.60 9.96 3.26
CA HIS A 104 -6.72 9.50 4.09
C HIS A 104 -6.30 9.36 5.56
N TYR A 105 -5.16 8.74 5.79
CA TYR A 105 -4.58 8.58 7.13
C TYR A 105 -4.21 9.92 7.76
N HIS A 106 -3.54 10.78 7.03
CA HIS A 106 -3.09 12.08 7.50
C HIS A 106 -4.25 13.02 7.86
N SER A 107 -5.34 12.94 7.12
CA SER A 107 -6.55 13.74 7.37
C SER A 107 -7.36 13.24 8.57
N GLY A 108 -6.98 12.15 9.19
CA GLY A 108 -7.70 11.56 10.32
C GLY A 108 -9.01 10.89 9.93
N ASN A 109 -9.19 10.54 8.68
CA ASN A 109 -10.38 9.84 8.21
C ASN A 109 -10.40 8.39 8.70
N GLU A 110 -11.59 7.83 8.84
CA GLU A 110 -11.77 6.53 9.42
C GLU A 110 -11.36 5.38 8.51
N PHE A 111 -10.79 4.35 9.11
CA PHE A 111 -10.56 3.04 8.50
C PHE A 111 -11.51 2.05 9.15
N LYS A 112 -12.21 1.28 8.33
CA LYS A 112 -13.08 0.22 8.84
C LYS A 112 -12.21 -0.91 9.39
N GLU A 113 -12.39 -1.23 10.67
CA GLU A 113 -11.70 -2.38 11.28
C GLU A 113 -12.29 -3.70 10.78
N VAL A 114 -11.41 -4.60 10.43
CA VAL A 114 -11.79 -5.92 9.90
C VAL A 114 -11.13 -7.01 10.71
#